data_e5abcf5d1636067f962220a6e215b549
#
_entry.id   e5abcf5d1636067f962220a6e215b549
#
_cell.length_a   1.000
_cell.length_b   1.000
_cell.length_c   1.000
_cell.angle_alpha   90.00
_cell.angle_beta   90.00
_cell.angle_gamma   90.00
#
_symmetry.space_group_name_H-M   'P 1'
#
loop_
_entity.id
_entity.type
_entity.pdbx_description
1 polymer ?
#
loop_
_entity_poly.entity_id
_entity_poly.type
_entity_poly.pdbx_seq_one_letter_code
_entity_poly.pdbx_strand_id
1 'polypeptide(L)'
;MSNNKFFFVLKDSLIESGGVSLRIVALRNPATTKASKYLLHREGPGQRQSTLYEVNCFNEQHRSWFINQTVCSNGRIFLPTLIDPLFLVLPYLEQHCAKRAVPLEQALMDEEFPHISVLLDVLSPARLGLVSDEKRAGDIIAYRYSEAKALAWLVSKCQRLSGAVSKQDGSAARSKNFVKEEKENAADFDEKEALHTAYGIVSDYLSLDLAKKLSIALDFPEDENVSKKRKSIADLESAVVKKIKKEEQHDTTPIKLQAPEKKVSAKSKALAKAASGSKSISSFFKK
;
A
#
# COMPACT_ATOMS: atom_id res chain seq x y z
N MET A 1 30.51 0.68 1.87
CA MET A 1 29.14 0.80 2.47
C MET A 1 28.21 1.27 1.38
N SER A 2 27.25 0.46 0.97
CA SER A 2 26.25 0.85 -0.02
C SER A 2 25.34 1.90 0.62
N ASN A 3 25.44 3.16 0.19
CA ASN A 3 24.54 4.23 0.60
C ASN A 3 23.17 4.00 -0.08
N ASN A 4 22.29 3.24 0.55
CA ASN A 4 20.92 3.09 0.07
C ASN A 4 20.22 4.44 0.22
N LYS A 5 19.95 5.09 -0.91
CA LYS A 5 19.17 6.32 -0.98
C LYS A 5 17.71 5.99 -1.24
N PHE A 6 16.82 6.64 -0.49
CA PHE A 6 15.37 6.50 -0.63
C PHE A 6 14.77 7.85 -0.99
N PHE A 7 13.87 7.86 -1.96
CA PHE A 7 13.21 9.08 -2.43
C PHE A 7 11.75 9.08 -1.97
N PHE A 8 11.42 10.08 -1.17
CA PHE A 8 10.07 10.30 -0.67
C PHE A 8 9.48 11.56 -1.31
N VAL A 9 8.20 11.49 -1.69
CA VAL A 9 7.40 12.67 -2.02
C VAL A 9 6.52 12.97 -0.82
N LEU A 10 6.81 14.06 -0.13
CA LEU A 10 6.12 14.51 1.08
C LEU A 10 5.39 15.82 0.79
N LYS A 11 4.32 16.07 1.55
CA LYS A 11 3.69 17.39 1.57
C LYS A 11 4.61 18.36 2.31
N ASP A 12 4.73 19.60 1.84
CA ASP A 12 5.58 20.63 2.45
C ASP A 12 5.21 20.85 3.93
N SER A 13 3.93 20.81 4.26
CA SER A 13 3.42 20.92 5.64
C SER A 13 3.99 19.87 6.61
N LEU A 14 4.47 18.72 6.12
CA LEU A 14 5.11 17.69 6.94
C LEU A 14 6.60 17.99 7.22
N ILE A 15 7.21 18.90 6.47
CA ILE A 15 8.64 19.21 6.53
C ILE A 15 8.87 20.54 7.21
N GLU A 16 8.01 21.54 6.94
CA GLU A 16 8.19 22.93 7.35
C GLU A 16 7.85 23.21 8.82
N SER A 17 7.14 22.31 9.50
CA SER A 17 6.79 22.48 10.90
C SER A 17 8.04 22.34 11.78
N GLY A 18 8.60 23.45 12.24
CA GLY A 18 9.80 23.46 13.12
C GLY A 18 9.60 22.57 14.36
N GLY A 19 10.48 21.59 14.54
CA GLY A 19 10.42 20.62 15.64
C GLY A 19 9.68 19.33 15.35
N VAL A 20 9.30 19.08 14.09
CA VAL A 20 8.64 17.85 13.64
C VAL A 20 9.57 16.65 13.72
N SER A 21 9.06 15.55 14.29
CA SER A 21 9.72 14.25 14.26
C SER A 21 9.02 13.33 13.26
N LEU A 22 9.73 12.99 12.17
CA LEU A 22 9.33 11.96 11.21
C LEU A 22 10.08 10.67 11.52
N ARG A 23 9.34 9.59 11.77
CA ARG A 23 9.92 8.28 12.05
C ARG A 23 9.27 7.21 11.18
N ILE A 24 10.09 6.39 10.52
CA ILE A 24 9.61 5.21 9.80
C ILE A 24 9.55 4.05 10.80
N VAL A 25 8.40 3.40 10.88
CA VAL A 25 8.15 2.23 11.71
C VAL A 25 7.65 1.07 10.86
N ALA A 26 8.03 -0.15 11.23
CA ALA A 26 7.47 -1.36 10.64
C ALA A 26 6.34 -1.86 11.52
N LEU A 27 5.14 -1.99 10.96
CA LEU A 27 3.97 -2.54 11.64
C LEU A 27 3.39 -3.69 10.81
N ARG A 28 2.57 -4.52 11.44
CA ARG A 28 1.83 -5.58 10.77
C ARG A 28 0.78 -5.00 9.85
N ASN A 29 0.81 -5.39 8.57
CA ASN A 29 -0.23 -5.02 7.62
C ASN A 29 -1.53 -5.76 7.96
N PRO A 30 -2.67 -5.07 8.07
CA PRO A 30 -3.92 -5.68 8.53
C PRO A 30 -4.50 -6.72 7.57
N ALA A 31 -4.25 -6.60 6.28
CA ALA A 31 -4.76 -7.53 5.27
C ALA A 31 -3.83 -8.73 5.04
N THR A 32 -2.51 -8.49 4.99
CA THR A 32 -1.53 -9.53 4.62
C THR A 32 -0.78 -10.14 5.79
N THR A 33 -0.91 -9.56 6.99
CA THR A 33 -0.18 -9.89 8.23
C THR A 33 1.34 -9.73 8.14
N LYS A 34 1.88 -9.32 6.99
CA LYS A 34 3.30 -9.09 6.76
C LYS A 34 3.75 -7.72 7.27
N ALA A 35 5.07 -7.53 7.38
CA ALA A 35 5.66 -6.25 7.71
C ALA A 35 5.40 -5.21 6.61
N SER A 36 4.82 -4.07 6.97
CA SER A 36 4.69 -2.88 6.11
C SER A 36 5.30 -1.66 6.79
N LYS A 37 5.75 -0.70 6.00
CA LYS A 37 6.37 0.52 6.51
C LYS A 37 5.33 1.62 6.63
N TYR A 38 5.39 2.31 7.76
CA TYR A 38 4.54 3.46 8.07
C TYR A 38 5.41 4.63 8.48
N LEU A 39 4.98 5.85 8.13
CA LEU A 39 5.61 7.08 8.56
C LEU A 39 4.78 7.68 9.70
N LEU A 40 5.38 7.76 10.86
CA LEU A 40 4.82 8.43 12.03
C LEU A 40 5.28 9.89 12.02
N HIS A 41 4.33 10.79 11.98
CA HIS A 41 4.53 12.23 12.12
C HIS A 41 4.09 12.65 13.50
N ARG A 42 5.00 13.25 14.28
CA ARG A 42 4.71 13.86 15.57
C ARG A 42 4.88 15.37 15.43
N GLU A 43 3.83 16.08 15.71
CA GLU A 43 3.90 17.53 15.88
C GLU A 43 4.71 17.85 17.14
N GLY A 44 5.38 18.99 17.17
CA GLY A 44 6.44 19.37 18.11
C GLY A 44 6.16 19.17 19.61
N PRO A 45 7.11 19.51 20.49
CA PRO A 45 7.03 19.22 21.92
C PRO A 45 5.82 19.92 22.55
N GLY A 46 4.91 19.13 23.13
CA GLY A 46 3.68 19.60 23.78
C GLY A 46 2.38 19.22 23.06
N GLN A 47 2.41 18.84 21.81
CA GLN A 47 1.23 18.30 21.13
C GLN A 47 1.25 16.75 21.17
N ARG A 48 0.20 16.18 21.78
CA ARG A 48 0.02 14.71 21.87
C ARG A 48 -0.53 14.10 20.58
N GLN A 49 -0.68 14.89 19.52
CA GLN A 49 -1.32 14.42 18.30
C GLN A 49 -0.26 13.88 17.35
N SER A 50 -0.21 12.57 17.21
CA SER A 50 0.59 11.89 16.22
C SER A 50 -0.29 11.49 15.04
N THR A 51 0.24 11.56 13.83
CA THR A 51 -0.44 11.17 12.61
C THR A 51 0.32 10.05 11.92
N LEU A 52 -0.38 9.06 11.42
CA LEU A 52 0.21 7.89 10.77
C LEU A 52 -0.08 7.91 9.28
N TYR A 53 0.95 7.64 8.48
CA TYR A 53 0.88 7.51 7.04
C TYR A 53 1.38 6.12 6.62
N GLU A 54 0.69 5.50 5.72
CA GLU A 54 1.17 4.31 5.02
C GLU A 54 2.20 4.71 3.97
N VAL A 55 3.29 3.96 3.86
CA VAL A 55 4.35 4.23 2.89
C VAL A 55 4.18 3.34 1.67
N ASN A 56 3.56 3.88 0.64
CA ASN A 56 3.38 3.20 -0.62
C ASN A 56 4.63 3.31 -1.48
N CYS A 57 5.09 2.18 -2.05
CA CYS A 57 6.25 2.13 -2.91
C CYS A 57 5.82 2.02 -4.37
N PHE A 58 6.10 3.06 -5.15
CA PHE A 58 5.96 3.02 -6.60
C PHE A 58 7.26 2.51 -7.21
N ASN A 59 7.21 1.31 -7.75
CA ASN A 59 8.36 0.61 -8.30
C ASN A 59 8.06 0.14 -9.72
N GLU A 60 8.49 0.92 -10.72
CA GLU A 60 8.46 0.49 -12.11
C GLU A 60 9.83 -0.03 -12.57
N GLN A 61 9.80 -1.00 -13.48
CA GLN A 61 11.01 -1.55 -14.09
C GLN A 61 11.71 -0.48 -14.95
N HIS A 62 13.03 -0.56 -15.02
CA HIS A 62 13.89 0.31 -15.87
C HIS A 62 13.88 1.80 -15.49
N ARG A 63 13.58 2.15 -14.24
CA ARG A 63 13.73 3.51 -13.72
C ARG A 63 15.03 3.65 -12.92
N SER A 64 15.66 4.82 -13.05
CA SER A 64 16.89 5.19 -12.35
C SER A 64 16.81 6.64 -11.92
N TRP A 65 17.52 6.98 -10.84
CA TRP A 65 17.69 8.36 -10.42
C TRP A 65 19.04 8.89 -10.86
N PHE A 66 19.05 10.09 -11.42
CA PHE A 66 20.26 10.85 -11.67
C PHE A 66 20.48 11.82 -10.51
N ILE A 67 21.58 11.63 -9.79
CA ILE A 67 21.91 12.45 -8.62
C ILE A 67 23.29 13.04 -8.87
N ASN A 68 23.34 14.34 -9.19
CA ASN A 68 24.54 15.01 -9.65
C ASN A 68 25.16 14.25 -10.86
N GLN A 69 26.36 13.69 -10.67
CA GLN A 69 27.08 12.92 -11.70
C GLN A 69 26.96 11.39 -11.51
N THR A 70 26.08 10.95 -10.62
CA THR A 70 25.90 9.52 -10.34
C THR A 70 24.53 9.04 -10.74
N VAL A 71 24.45 7.75 -11.16
CA VAL A 71 23.21 7.07 -11.49
C VAL A 71 22.88 6.08 -10.37
N CYS A 72 21.73 6.22 -9.76
CA CYS A 72 21.19 5.26 -8.82
C CYS A 72 20.21 4.36 -9.58
N SER A 73 20.53 3.08 -9.73
CA SER A 73 19.72 2.10 -10.47
C SER A 73 18.37 1.79 -9.80
N ASN A 74 18.24 2.08 -8.50
CA ASN A 74 16.98 1.92 -7.79
C ASN A 74 16.09 3.16 -7.98
N GLY A 75 15.18 3.09 -8.96
CA GLY A 75 14.27 4.18 -9.32
C GLY A 75 12.98 4.27 -8.49
N ARG A 76 12.91 3.62 -7.33
CA ARG A 76 11.72 3.61 -6.46
C ARG A 76 11.40 4.99 -5.92
N ILE A 77 10.09 5.28 -5.85
CA ILE A 77 9.55 6.47 -5.17
C ILE A 77 8.65 5.99 -4.03
N PHE A 78 8.75 6.63 -2.88
CA PHE A 78 7.92 6.36 -1.72
C PHE A 78 6.92 7.50 -1.53
N LEU A 79 5.63 7.14 -1.47
CA LEU A 79 4.51 8.06 -1.35
C LEU A 79 3.78 7.77 -0.03
N PRO A 80 4.00 8.57 1.01
CA PRO A 80 3.22 8.46 2.24
C PRO A 80 1.80 8.98 2.04
N THR A 81 0.81 8.14 2.35
CA THR A 81 -0.62 8.47 2.31
C THR A 81 -1.23 8.32 3.70
N LEU A 82 -2.09 9.25 4.07
CA LEU A 82 -2.75 9.23 5.39
C LEU A 82 -3.58 7.96 5.53
N ILE A 83 -3.35 7.20 6.62
CA ILE A 83 -4.12 6.01 6.94
C ILE A 83 -4.93 6.22 8.21
N ASP A 84 -6.15 5.66 8.26
CA ASP A 84 -6.91 5.60 9.50
C ASP A 84 -6.34 4.49 10.39
N PRO A 85 -5.82 4.81 11.59
CA PRO A 85 -5.17 3.84 12.45
C PRO A 85 -6.11 2.73 12.94
N LEU A 86 -7.43 2.91 12.85
CA LEU A 86 -8.40 1.86 13.17
C LEU A 86 -8.23 0.61 12.30
N PHE A 87 -7.81 0.75 11.03
CA PHE A 87 -7.52 -0.42 10.20
C PHE A 87 -6.40 -1.29 10.79
N LEU A 88 -5.40 -0.67 11.39
CA LEU A 88 -4.27 -1.39 11.98
C LEU A 88 -4.61 -2.02 13.33
N VAL A 89 -5.54 -1.44 14.08
CA VAL A 89 -5.93 -1.95 15.39
C VAL A 89 -6.99 -3.04 15.32
N LEU A 90 -7.82 -3.05 14.27
CA LEU A 90 -8.92 -4.01 14.10
C LEU A 90 -8.49 -5.48 14.29
N PRO A 91 -7.41 -5.99 13.64
CA PRO A 91 -7.01 -7.38 13.82
C PRO A 91 -6.64 -7.72 15.27
N TYR A 92 -6.03 -6.78 16.00
CA TYR A 92 -5.67 -6.97 17.40
C TYR A 92 -6.91 -6.98 18.30
N LEU A 93 -7.88 -6.09 18.07
CA LEU A 93 -9.14 -6.10 18.81
C LEU A 93 -9.94 -7.38 18.54
N GLU A 94 -10.01 -7.81 17.28
CA GLU A 94 -10.67 -9.06 16.91
C GLU A 94 -10.02 -10.27 17.60
N GLN A 95 -8.70 -10.33 17.62
CA GLN A 95 -7.96 -11.45 18.20
C GLN A 95 -8.02 -11.48 19.73
N HIS A 96 -7.82 -10.35 20.40
CA HIS A 96 -7.63 -10.29 21.85
C HIS A 96 -8.85 -9.83 22.63
N CYS A 97 -9.73 -9.03 22.00
CA CYS A 97 -10.85 -8.37 22.66
C CYS A 97 -12.24 -8.91 22.26
N ALA A 98 -12.32 -9.95 21.41
CA ALA A 98 -13.61 -10.49 20.96
C ALA A 98 -14.39 -11.16 22.09
N LYS A 99 -13.71 -11.93 22.95
CA LYS A 99 -14.35 -12.72 24.03
C LYS A 99 -14.47 -11.95 25.32
N ARG A 100 -13.53 -11.09 25.65
CA ARG A 100 -13.45 -10.33 26.90
C ARG A 100 -12.95 -8.90 26.63
N ALA A 101 -13.28 -7.98 27.54
CA ALA A 101 -12.69 -6.64 27.49
C ALA A 101 -11.23 -6.71 27.95
N VAL A 102 -10.33 -6.07 27.21
CA VAL A 102 -8.88 -6.04 27.47
C VAL A 102 -8.40 -4.60 27.38
N PRO A 103 -7.49 -4.13 28.25
CA PRO A 103 -6.82 -2.84 28.09
C PRO A 103 -6.10 -2.75 26.74
N LEU A 104 -6.12 -1.55 26.13
CA LEU A 104 -5.56 -1.37 24.78
C LEU A 104 -4.08 -1.69 24.73
N GLU A 105 -3.32 -1.32 25.75
CA GLU A 105 -1.88 -1.61 25.86
C GLU A 105 -1.61 -3.11 25.83
N GLN A 106 -2.46 -3.90 26.47
CA GLN A 106 -2.34 -5.36 26.46
C GLN A 106 -2.80 -5.96 25.12
N ALA A 107 -3.81 -5.40 24.49
CA ALA A 107 -4.29 -5.84 23.19
C ALA A 107 -3.26 -5.59 22.08
N LEU A 108 -2.46 -4.53 22.20
CA LEU A 108 -1.42 -4.13 21.24
C LEU A 108 -0.02 -4.71 21.59
N MET A 109 0.05 -5.85 22.28
CA MET A 109 1.32 -6.58 22.46
C MET A 109 1.56 -7.50 21.28
N ASP A 110 2.66 -7.26 20.56
CA ASP A 110 3.08 -8.07 19.39
C ASP A 110 4.61 -8.22 19.44
N GLU A 111 5.09 -9.43 19.67
CA GLU A 111 6.53 -9.74 19.78
C GLU A 111 7.25 -9.55 18.43
N GLU A 112 6.58 -9.83 17.31
CA GLU A 112 7.13 -9.66 15.97
C GLU A 112 7.18 -8.18 15.55
N PHE A 113 6.19 -7.37 16.03
CA PHE A 113 6.07 -5.95 15.71
C PHE A 113 6.01 -5.08 16.96
N PRO A 114 7.09 -4.96 17.74
CA PRO A 114 7.07 -4.24 19.02
C PRO A 114 6.75 -2.74 18.89
N HIS A 115 6.90 -2.18 17.69
CA HIS A 115 6.54 -0.78 17.42
C HIS A 115 5.03 -0.53 17.31
N ILE A 116 4.19 -1.57 17.43
CA ILE A 116 2.71 -1.41 17.40
C ILE A 116 2.21 -0.47 18.50
N SER A 117 2.95 -0.34 19.60
CA SER A 117 2.64 0.58 20.70
C SER A 117 2.50 2.04 20.27
N VAL A 118 3.02 2.44 19.12
CA VAL A 118 2.82 3.81 18.56
C VAL A 118 1.35 4.10 18.28
N LEU A 119 0.50 3.07 18.12
CA LEU A 119 -0.94 3.25 17.95
C LEU A 119 -1.62 3.84 19.19
N LEU A 120 -1.04 3.68 20.37
CA LEU A 120 -1.54 4.31 21.62
C LEU A 120 -1.47 5.84 21.52
N ASP A 121 -0.48 6.37 20.81
CA ASP A 121 -0.30 7.82 20.64
C ASP A 121 -1.21 8.41 19.54
N VAL A 122 -1.72 7.56 18.65
CA VAL A 122 -2.48 7.96 17.45
C VAL A 122 -3.99 7.76 17.64
N LEU A 123 -4.37 6.76 18.46
CA LEU A 123 -5.76 6.40 18.71
C LEU A 123 -6.34 7.19 19.89
N SER A 124 -7.51 7.78 19.68
CA SER A 124 -8.30 8.35 20.78
C SER A 124 -9.39 7.38 21.23
N PRO A 125 -9.85 7.46 22.51
CA PRO A 125 -10.96 6.66 23.00
C PRO A 125 -12.23 6.81 22.17
N ALA A 126 -12.52 8.02 21.70
CA ALA A 126 -13.67 8.28 20.84
C ALA A 126 -13.60 7.50 19.51
N ARG A 127 -12.41 7.35 18.93
CA ARG A 127 -12.21 6.53 17.73
C ARG A 127 -12.37 5.04 18.02
N LEU A 128 -11.81 4.55 19.11
CA LEU A 128 -11.96 3.15 19.53
C LEU A 128 -13.42 2.78 19.77
N GLY A 129 -14.23 3.72 20.27
CA GLY A 129 -15.67 3.55 20.44
C GLY A 129 -16.45 3.25 19.17
N LEU A 130 -15.89 3.54 17.99
CA LEU A 130 -16.48 3.22 16.69
C LEU A 130 -16.42 1.72 16.35
N VAL A 131 -15.54 0.95 16.98
CA VAL A 131 -15.30 -0.48 16.68
C VAL A 131 -15.34 -1.36 17.92
N SER A 132 -15.50 -0.78 19.11
CA SER A 132 -15.47 -1.49 20.40
C SER A 132 -16.40 -0.87 21.43
N ASP A 133 -16.67 -1.62 22.49
CA ASP A 133 -17.37 -1.16 23.70
C ASP A 133 -16.34 -0.89 24.80
N GLU A 134 -16.38 0.31 25.34
CA GLU A 134 -15.55 0.68 26.50
C GLU A 134 -16.13 0.09 27.78
N LYS A 135 -15.29 -0.50 28.60
CA LYS A 135 -15.57 -1.01 29.94
C LYS A 135 -14.63 -0.34 30.93
N ARG A 136 -15.16 0.19 32.00
CA ARG A 136 -14.35 0.80 33.07
C ARG A 136 -14.48 -0.02 34.33
N ALA A 137 -13.35 -0.27 34.98
CA ALA A 137 -13.25 -0.90 36.26
C ALA A 137 -12.23 -0.11 37.12
N GLY A 138 -12.72 0.82 37.95
CA GLY A 138 -11.86 1.80 38.60
C GLY A 138 -11.12 2.67 37.58
N ASP A 139 -9.80 2.72 37.71
CA ASP A 139 -8.92 3.50 36.80
C ASP A 139 -8.56 2.75 35.50
N ILE A 140 -8.96 1.47 35.40
CA ILE A 140 -8.64 0.66 34.23
C ILE A 140 -9.72 0.83 33.18
N ILE A 141 -9.30 1.20 31.95
CA ILE A 141 -10.14 1.27 30.77
C ILE A 141 -9.82 0.07 29.89
N ALA A 142 -10.81 -0.74 29.58
CA ALA A 142 -10.70 -1.92 28.74
C ALA A 142 -11.70 -1.84 27.58
N TYR A 143 -11.35 -2.42 26.46
CA TYR A 143 -12.16 -2.40 25.25
C TYR A 143 -12.58 -3.81 24.88
N ARG A 144 -13.84 -3.98 24.54
CA ARG A 144 -14.39 -5.22 23.98
C ARG A 144 -14.72 -4.99 22.51
N TYR A 145 -14.15 -5.79 21.63
CA TYR A 145 -14.45 -5.72 20.20
C TYR A 145 -15.94 -5.95 19.94
N SER A 146 -16.51 -5.12 19.06
CA SER A 146 -17.89 -5.24 18.61
C SER A 146 -17.90 -5.32 17.08
N GLU A 147 -18.17 -6.53 16.58
CA GLU A 147 -18.24 -6.79 15.14
C GLU A 147 -19.31 -5.91 14.46
N ALA A 148 -20.48 -5.76 15.10
CA ALA A 148 -21.54 -4.91 14.58
C ALA A 148 -21.12 -3.44 14.41
N LYS A 149 -20.41 -2.88 15.39
CA LYS A 149 -19.87 -1.52 15.30
C LYS A 149 -18.78 -1.43 14.23
N ALA A 150 -17.87 -2.40 14.18
CA ALA A 150 -16.81 -2.42 13.17
C ALA A 150 -17.39 -2.48 11.74
N LEU A 151 -18.39 -3.32 11.49
CA LEU A 151 -19.07 -3.37 10.20
C LEU A 151 -19.81 -2.06 9.88
N ALA A 152 -20.53 -1.47 10.83
CA ALA A 152 -21.19 -0.18 10.63
C ALA A 152 -20.18 0.93 10.28
N TRP A 153 -19.03 0.96 10.97
CA TRP A 153 -17.95 1.89 10.66
C TRP A 153 -17.39 1.67 9.26
N LEU A 154 -17.14 0.41 8.85
CA LEU A 154 -16.63 0.07 7.52
C LEU A 154 -17.63 0.44 6.41
N VAL A 155 -18.92 0.15 6.59
CA VAL A 155 -19.99 0.56 5.67
C VAL A 155 -19.99 2.08 5.50
N SER A 156 -19.93 2.83 6.60
CA SER A 156 -19.82 4.31 6.56
C SER A 156 -18.58 4.79 5.81
N LYS A 157 -17.44 4.09 5.95
CA LYS A 157 -16.21 4.38 5.19
C LYS A 157 -16.41 4.16 3.70
N CYS A 158 -17.02 3.05 3.28
CA CYS A 158 -17.33 2.76 1.88
C CYS A 158 -18.26 3.81 1.29
N GLN A 159 -19.34 4.18 1.98
CA GLN A 159 -20.28 5.19 1.53
C GLN A 159 -19.64 6.58 1.36
N ARG A 160 -18.80 6.99 2.31
CA ARG A 160 -18.07 8.27 2.21
C ARG A 160 -17.06 8.26 1.06
N LEU A 161 -16.39 7.13 0.85
CA LEU A 161 -15.41 6.98 -0.23
C LEU A 161 -16.10 6.93 -1.59
N SER A 162 -17.26 6.24 -1.73
CA SER A 162 -18.03 6.21 -2.98
C SER A 162 -18.46 7.61 -3.41
N GLY A 163 -18.91 8.44 -2.47
CA GLY A 163 -19.24 9.85 -2.76
C GLY A 163 -18.04 10.70 -3.19
N ALA A 164 -16.82 10.34 -2.79
CA ALA A 164 -15.59 10.99 -3.26
C ALA A 164 -15.18 10.48 -4.66
N VAL A 165 -15.29 9.17 -4.90
CA VAL A 165 -15.02 8.54 -6.21
C VAL A 165 -15.95 9.08 -7.28
N SER A 166 -17.25 9.14 -7.01
CA SER A 166 -18.25 9.67 -7.97
C SER A 166 -17.96 11.12 -8.38
N LYS A 167 -17.45 11.94 -7.46
CA LYS A 167 -17.07 13.33 -7.76
C LYS A 167 -15.81 13.43 -8.63
N GLN A 168 -14.87 12.50 -8.48
CA GLN A 168 -13.61 12.48 -9.26
C GLN A 168 -13.83 11.94 -10.68
N ASP A 169 -14.68 10.93 -10.86
CA ASP A 169 -14.97 10.35 -12.17
C ASP A 169 -15.65 11.35 -13.12
N GLY A 170 -16.29 12.40 -12.58
CA GLY A 170 -16.83 13.50 -13.37
C GLY A 170 -15.80 14.39 -14.06
N SER A 171 -14.51 14.37 -13.66
CA SER A 171 -13.56 15.40 -14.10
C SER A 171 -12.39 14.96 -14.95
N ALA A 172 -11.88 13.72 -14.91
CA ALA A 172 -10.58 13.48 -15.58
C ALA A 172 -10.27 12.05 -16.08
N ALA A 173 -10.91 11.00 -15.63
CA ALA A 173 -10.44 9.64 -15.87
C ALA A 173 -11.17 8.88 -16.99
N ARG A 174 -12.29 9.38 -17.49
CA ARG A 174 -12.96 8.79 -18.66
C ARG A 174 -12.28 9.28 -19.92
N SER A 175 -11.50 8.40 -20.54
CA SER A 175 -11.05 8.58 -21.92
C SER A 175 -12.24 9.01 -22.80
N LYS A 176 -12.07 10.10 -23.57
CA LYS A 176 -13.11 10.64 -24.50
C LYS A 176 -13.62 9.61 -25.53
N ASN A 177 -13.03 8.41 -25.55
CA ASN A 177 -13.38 7.33 -26.48
C ASN A 177 -14.35 6.29 -25.90
N PHE A 178 -14.79 6.42 -24.64
CA PHE A 178 -15.82 5.55 -24.11
C PHE A 178 -17.18 6.10 -24.55
N VAL A 179 -17.81 5.44 -25.51
CA VAL A 179 -19.19 5.72 -25.94
C VAL A 179 -20.10 5.36 -24.75
N LYS A 180 -20.72 6.37 -24.15
CA LYS A 180 -21.79 6.14 -23.17
C LYS A 180 -22.96 5.51 -23.95
N GLU A 181 -23.26 4.23 -23.68
CA GLU A 181 -24.62 3.74 -23.93
C GLU A 181 -25.56 4.51 -23.01
N GLU A 182 -26.46 5.27 -23.58
CA GLU A 182 -27.55 5.92 -22.84
C GLU A 182 -28.47 4.84 -22.27
N LYS A 183 -28.20 4.43 -21.04
CA LYS A 183 -29.13 3.60 -20.25
C LYS A 183 -29.94 4.53 -19.37
N GLU A 184 -31.24 4.37 -19.40
CA GLU A 184 -32.22 5.15 -18.62
C GLU A 184 -32.00 5.14 -17.09
N ASN A 185 -31.07 4.33 -16.57
CA ASN A 185 -30.69 4.21 -15.15
C ASN A 185 -29.18 4.48 -14.92
N ALA A 186 -28.56 5.37 -15.69
CA ALA A 186 -27.12 5.62 -15.60
C ALA A 186 -26.67 6.14 -14.22
N ALA A 187 -27.50 6.89 -13.51
CA ALA A 187 -27.16 7.43 -12.19
C ALA A 187 -27.06 6.35 -11.09
N ASP A 188 -28.01 5.42 -11.04
CA ASP A 188 -28.01 4.30 -10.08
C ASP A 188 -26.88 3.32 -10.35
N PHE A 189 -26.54 3.11 -11.61
CA PHE A 189 -25.41 2.25 -12.00
C PHE A 189 -24.09 2.88 -11.61
N ASP A 190 -23.89 4.17 -11.88
CA ASP A 190 -22.68 4.91 -11.52
C ASP A 190 -22.48 4.92 -9.98
N GLU A 191 -23.55 4.99 -9.18
CA GLU A 191 -23.46 4.97 -7.71
C GLU A 191 -23.08 3.59 -7.17
N LYS A 192 -23.66 2.51 -7.70
CA LYS A 192 -23.29 1.13 -7.33
C LYS A 192 -21.84 0.79 -7.74
N GLU A 193 -21.42 1.23 -8.90
CA GLU A 193 -20.03 1.03 -9.37
C GLU A 193 -19.04 1.80 -8.49
N ALA A 194 -19.37 3.04 -8.12
CA ALA A 194 -18.55 3.83 -7.19
C ALA A 194 -18.49 3.17 -5.80
N LEU A 195 -19.60 2.61 -5.31
CA LEU A 195 -19.62 1.89 -4.03
C LEU A 195 -18.82 0.58 -4.11
N HIS A 196 -18.88 -0.15 -5.23
CA HIS A 196 -18.08 -1.34 -5.45
C HIS A 196 -16.57 -1.01 -5.51
N THR A 197 -16.21 0.08 -6.18
CA THR A 197 -14.83 0.59 -6.20
C THR A 197 -14.36 0.96 -4.78
N ALA A 198 -15.20 1.66 -4.02
CA ALA A 198 -14.92 2.02 -2.64
C ALA A 198 -14.75 0.77 -1.74
N TYR A 199 -15.60 -0.24 -1.90
CA TYR A 199 -15.45 -1.53 -1.24
C TYR A 199 -14.11 -2.19 -1.57
N GLY A 200 -13.71 -2.22 -2.86
CA GLY A 200 -12.42 -2.74 -3.29
C GLY A 200 -11.26 -2.09 -2.54
N ILE A 201 -11.24 -0.76 -2.49
CA ILE A 201 -10.19 0.00 -1.79
C ILE A 201 -10.18 -0.29 -0.28
N VAL A 202 -11.35 -0.28 0.37
CA VAL A 202 -11.45 -0.53 1.82
C VAL A 202 -11.08 -1.97 2.15
N SER A 203 -11.48 -2.93 1.32
CA SER A 203 -11.21 -4.35 1.53
C SER A 203 -9.70 -4.68 1.49
N ASP A 204 -8.88 -3.89 0.79
CA ASP A 204 -7.42 -4.07 0.76
C ASP A 204 -6.76 -3.83 2.13
N TYR A 205 -7.46 -3.21 3.07
CA TYR A 205 -7.01 -2.99 4.45
C TYR A 205 -7.63 -3.97 5.47
N LEU A 206 -8.35 -5.00 5.02
CA LEU A 206 -9.08 -5.92 5.90
C LEU A 206 -8.57 -7.35 5.79
N SER A 207 -8.78 -8.14 6.86
CA SER A 207 -8.70 -9.59 6.76
C SER A 207 -9.73 -10.12 5.76
N LEU A 208 -9.46 -11.32 5.20
CA LEU A 208 -10.40 -11.93 4.25
C LEU A 208 -11.79 -12.14 4.83
N ASP A 209 -11.86 -12.53 6.10
CA ASP A 209 -13.14 -12.79 6.78
C ASP A 209 -13.94 -11.50 6.99
N LEU A 210 -13.27 -10.43 7.43
CA LEU A 210 -13.93 -9.14 7.63
C LEU A 210 -14.35 -8.51 6.29
N ALA A 211 -13.55 -8.68 5.23
CA ALA A 211 -13.90 -8.22 3.89
C ALA A 211 -15.13 -8.95 3.34
N LYS A 212 -15.27 -10.27 3.56
CA LYS A 212 -16.48 -11.01 3.18
C LYS A 212 -17.71 -10.54 3.96
N LYS A 213 -17.59 -10.32 5.27
CA LYS A 213 -18.69 -9.79 6.08
C LYS A 213 -19.11 -8.39 5.61
N LEU A 214 -18.15 -7.55 5.21
CA LEU A 214 -18.43 -6.24 4.65
C LEU A 214 -19.14 -6.33 3.29
N SER A 215 -18.75 -7.26 2.41
CA SER A 215 -19.42 -7.50 1.12
C SER A 215 -20.89 -7.87 1.31
N ILE A 216 -21.18 -8.77 2.26
CA ILE A 216 -22.55 -9.16 2.62
C ILE A 216 -23.33 -7.94 3.19
N ALA A 217 -22.69 -7.13 4.05
CA ALA A 217 -23.32 -5.95 4.64
C ALA A 217 -23.62 -4.83 3.62
N LEU A 218 -22.90 -4.82 2.48
CA LEU A 218 -23.12 -3.90 1.35
C LEU A 218 -24.01 -4.50 0.24
N ASP A 219 -24.55 -5.70 0.47
CA ASP A 219 -25.39 -6.43 -0.49
C ASP A 219 -24.70 -6.69 -1.84
N PHE A 220 -23.39 -6.96 -1.79
CA PHE A 220 -22.63 -7.39 -2.97
C PHE A 220 -22.63 -8.90 -3.09
N PRO A 221 -22.82 -9.45 -4.31
CA PRO A 221 -22.64 -10.89 -4.53
C PRO A 221 -21.21 -11.31 -4.19
N GLU A 222 -21.04 -12.53 -3.68
CA GLU A 222 -19.73 -13.09 -3.38
C GLU A 222 -18.84 -13.06 -4.62
N ASP A 223 -17.89 -12.14 -4.65
CA ASP A 223 -16.95 -12.01 -5.75
C ASP A 223 -15.76 -12.96 -5.51
N GLU A 224 -15.81 -14.17 -6.10
CA GLU A 224 -14.71 -15.15 -6.06
C GLU A 224 -13.37 -14.55 -6.56
N ASN A 225 -13.42 -13.44 -7.30
CA ASN A 225 -12.26 -12.79 -7.86
C ASN A 225 -11.39 -12.04 -6.83
N VAL A 226 -11.96 -11.58 -5.71
CA VAL A 226 -11.20 -10.88 -4.66
C VAL A 226 -10.16 -11.81 -4.04
N SER A 227 -10.51 -13.06 -3.79
CA SER A 227 -9.59 -14.06 -3.26
C SER A 227 -8.49 -14.45 -4.26
N LYS A 228 -8.79 -14.48 -5.56
CA LYS A 228 -7.82 -14.76 -6.63
C LYS A 228 -6.84 -13.61 -6.82
N LYS A 229 -7.33 -12.36 -6.79
CA LYS A 229 -6.50 -11.14 -6.93
C LYS A 229 -5.50 -10.98 -5.77
N ARG A 230 -5.92 -11.27 -4.54
CA ARG A 230 -5.04 -11.23 -3.36
C ARG A 230 -3.96 -12.33 -3.39
N LYS A 231 -4.30 -13.55 -3.86
CA LYS A 231 -3.32 -14.62 -4.05
C LYS A 231 -2.27 -14.23 -5.09
N SER A 232 -2.68 -13.65 -6.23
CA SER A 232 -1.75 -13.23 -7.28
C SER A 232 -0.81 -12.10 -6.84
N ILE A 233 -1.28 -11.16 -6.03
CA ILE A 233 -0.44 -10.08 -5.47
C ILE A 233 0.55 -10.64 -4.45
N ALA A 234 0.12 -11.54 -3.56
CA ALA A 234 1.00 -12.19 -2.59
C ALA A 234 2.06 -13.06 -3.27
N ASP A 235 1.73 -13.72 -4.37
CA ASP A 235 2.67 -14.52 -5.17
C ASP A 235 3.66 -13.65 -5.93
N LEU A 236 3.24 -12.50 -6.46
CA LEU A 236 4.10 -11.51 -7.08
C LEU A 236 5.08 -10.88 -6.07
N GLU A 237 4.61 -10.51 -4.87
CA GLU A 237 5.45 -9.98 -3.80
C GLU A 237 6.47 -11.03 -3.32
N SER A 238 6.06 -12.29 -3.17
CA SER A 238 6.95 -13.39 -2.77
C SER A 238 8.00 -13.71 -3.85
N ALA A 239 7.66 -13.59 -5.12
CA ALA A 239 8.59 -13.75 -6.24
C ALA A 239 9.63 -12.60 -6.30
N VAL A 240 9.19 -11.37 -6.02
CA VAL A 240 10.08 -10.19 -5.95
C VAL A 240 11.06 -10.32 -4.77
N VAL A 241 10.58 -10.74 -3.59
CA VAL A 241 11.44 -10.94 -2.41
C VAL A 241 12.46 -12.06 -2.64
N LYS A 242 12.08 -13.15 -3.31
CA LYS A 242 13.01 -14.24 -3.68
C LYS A 242 14.06 -13.79 -4.70
N LYS A 243 13.71 -12.93 -5.65
CA LYS A 243 14.67 -12.34 -6.60
C LYS A 243 15.67 -11.44 -5.89
N ILE A 244 15.20 -10.56 -4.98
CA ILE A 244 16.06 -9.63 -4.23
C ILE A 244 17.07 -10.42 -3.35
N LYS A 245 16.62 -11.48 -2.64
CA LYS A 245 17.53 -12.33 -1.86
C LYS A 245 18.55 -13.08 -2.70
N LYS A 246 18.25 -13.37 -3.97
CA LYS A 246 19.18 -14.07 -4.88
C LYS A 246 20.21 -13.11 -5.49
N GLU A 247 19.89 -11.83 -5.64
CA GLU A 247 20.80 -10.79 -6.11
C GLU A 247 21.76 -10.33 -4.99
N GLU A 248 21.34 -10.31 -3.72
CA GLU A 248 22.18 -9.97 -2.58
C GLU A 248 23.22 -11.05 -2.23
N GLN A 249 23.03 -12.32 -2.65
CA GLN A 249 23.98 -13.41 -2.44
C GLN A 249 25.04 -13.55 -3.53
N HIS A 250 25.01 -12.75 -4.59
CA HIS A 250 25.93 -12.92 -5.74
C HIS A 250 27.06 -11.89 -5.80
N ASP A 251 27.27 -11.06 -4.77
CA ASP A 251 28.22 -9.93 -4.83
C ASP A 251 29.43 -10.08 -3.89
N THR A 252 29.94 -11.32 -3.70
CA THR A 252 31.23 -11.55 -3.02
C THR A 252 32.02 -12.68 -3.66
N THR A 253 32.51 -12.49 -4.90
CA THR A 253 33.66 -13.27 -5.39
C THR A 253 34.51 -12.41 -6.34
N PRO A 254 35.85 -12.39 -6.18
CA PRO A 254 36.75 -11.59 -7.03
C PRO A 254 36.80 -12.17 -8.43
N ILE A 255 36.46 -11.36 -9.41
CA ILE A 255 36.44 -11.72 -10.83
C ILE A 255 37.84 -11.89 -11.35
N LYS A 256 38.26 -13.14 -11.65
CA LYS A 256 39.35 -13.44 -12.57
C LYS A 256 38.80 -13.26 -14.01
N LEU A 257 39.38 -12.30 -14.74
CA LEU A 257 39.14 -12.05 -16.15
C LEU A 257 39.56 -13.26 -16.98
N GLN A 258 38.59 -14.05 -17.43
CA GLN A 258 38.73 -14.90 -18.61
C GLN A 258 37.52 -14.62 -19.50
N ALA A 259 37.79 -14.20 -20.72
CA ALA A 259 36.78 -13.86 -21.72
C ALA A 259 35.98 -15.11 -22.12
N PRO A 260 34.64 -15.12 -22.02
CA PRO A 260 33.83 -16.21 -22.57
C PRO A 260 33.48 -15.93 -24.02
N GLU A 261 33.72 -16.93 -24.89
CA GLU A 261 33.22 -16.98 -26.27
C GLU A 261 31.68 -16.85 -26.30
N LYS A 262 31.18 -15.80 -26.92
CA LYS A 262 29.76 -15.53 -27.10
C LYS A 262 29.13 -16.55 -28.07
N LYS A 263 28.36 -17.50 -27.54
CA LYS A 263 27.40 -18.26 -28.35
C LYS A 263 26.29 -17.30 -28.80
N VAL A 264 26.35 -16.92 -30.09
CA VAL A 264 25.39 -16.01 -30.74
C VAL A 264 24.06 -16.75 -30.92
N SER A 265 22.97 -16.24 -30.35
CA SER A 265 21.64 -16.84 -30.46
C SER A 265 21.11 -16.78 -31.91
N ALA A 266 20.24 -17.74 -32.28
CA ALA A 266 19.66 -17.79 -33.64
C ALA A 266 18.91 -16.47 -33.99
N LYS A 267 18.39 -15.76 -33.03
CA LYS A 267 17.69 -14.49 -33.20
C LYS A 267 18.64 -13.33 -33.54
N SER A 268 19.85 -13.31 -32.97
CA SER A 268 20.87 -12.30 -33.32
C SER A 268 21.49 -12.55 -34.70
N LYS A 269 21.60 -13.82 -35.16
CA LYS A 269 22.01 -14.16 -36.52
C LYS A 269 20.96 -13.72 -37.54
N ALA A 270 19.67 -13.84 -37.28
CA ALA A 270 18.60 -13.36 -38.14
C ALA A 270 18.59 -11.83 -38.29
N LEU A 271 18.80 -11.10 -37.14
CA LEU A 271 18.89 -9.64 -37.16
C LEU A 271 20.12 -9.13 -37.94
N ALA A 272 21.28 -9.80 -37.79
CA ALA A 272 22.50 -9.45 -38.53
C ALA A 272 22.33 -9.66 -40.05
N LYS A 273 21.59 -10.72 -40.44
CA LYS A 273 21.29 -10.99 -41.85
C LYS A 273 20.29 -9.99 -42.47
N ALA A 274 19.34 -9.47 -41.66
CA ALA A 274 18.44 -8.40 -42.07
C ALA A 274 19.14 -7.03 -42.21
N ALA A 275 20.15 -6.77 -41.37
CA ALA A 275 20.91 -5.53 -41.40
C ALA A 275 21.94 -5.43 -42.54
N SER A 276 22.36 -6.56 -43.12
CA SER A 276 23.35 -6.56 -44.23
C SER A 276 22.84 -5.99 -45.55
N GLY A 277 21.51 -5.77 -45.66
CA GLY A 277 20.87 -5.16 -46.85
C GLY A 277 20.58 -3.65 -46.73
N SER A 278 20.79 -3.03 -45.54
CA SER A 278 20.52 -1.61 -45.33
C SER A 278 21.78 -0.76 -45.58
N LYS A 279 21.65 0.30 -46.40
CA LYS A 279 22.71 1.26 -46.60
C LYS A 279 23.03 2.04 -45.34
N SER A 280 24.30 2.21 -44.99
CA SER A 280 24.75 3.00 -43.86
C SER A 280 24.27 4.46 -43.98
N ILE A 281 23.81 5.04 -42.90
CA ILE A 281 23.37 6.45 -42.82
C ILE A 281 24.45 7.41 -43.31
N SER A 282 25.73 7.06 -43.17
CA SER A 282 26.86 7.84 -43.70
C SER A 282 26.89 7.95 -45.22
N SER A 283 26.19 7.08 -45.96
CA SER A 283 26.09 7.18 -47.44
C SER A 283 25.15 8.29 -47.88
N PHE A 284 24.30 8.84 -47.02
CA PHE A 284 23.40 9.96 -47.36
C PHE A 284 24.04 11.33 -47.18
N PHE A 285 25.19 11.42 -46.55
CA PHE A 285 25.90 12.71 -46.24
C PHE A 285 27.16 12.92 -47.06
N LYS A 286 27.44 12.07 -48.08
CA LYS A 286 28.48 12.35 -49.06
C LYS A 286 27.85 13.09 -50.25
N LYS A 287 28.10 14.42 -50.28
CA LYS A 287 28.03 15.26 -51.48
C LYS A 287 29.39 15.30 -52.14
#